data_c3183079848b0f20cd9fed3f6a9e73ad
#
_entry.id   c3183079848b0f20cd9fed3f6a9e73ad
#
_cell.length_a   1.000
_cell.length_b   1.000
_cell.length_c   1.000
_cell.angle_alpha   90.00
_cell.angle_beta   90.00
_cell.angle_gamma   90.00
#
_symmetry.space_group_name_H-M   'P 1'
#
loop_
_entity.id
_entity.type
_entity.pdbx_description
1 polymer ?
#
loop_
_entity_poly.entity_id
_entity_poly.type
_entity_poly.pdbx_seq_one_letter_code
_entity_poly.pdbx_strand_id
1 'polypeptide(L)'
;MKILFFQKFFLFFLFFCFFSGCATVNNNVNHDPRDPWEKTNRVIFNFNEKVDRNFLKPIAEGYEKVVPSFVRYGVSNFFMNLGDLLTAVQHFLQLDFKNSGESASRFVINSTIGVLGISDVASKFGFTKTIEDSGQTLGTFGINQGPYVVLPFFGPSSVRDGFGKAIDYMVDPFNSIVKDEEMRTAGNLLRVVDTRSQYLSAEQAFAALAFDKYVGIRNAYLA
;
A
#
# COMPACT_ATOMS: atom_id res chain seq x y z
N MET A 1 -7.61 -27.63 -10.23
CA MET A 1 -8.40 -27.13 -11.38
C MET A 1 -9.66 -26.34 -10.96
N LYS A 2 -10.39 -26.70 -9.90
CA LYS A 2 -11.59 -25.95 -9.44
C LYS A 2 -11.28 -24.59 -8.79
N ILE A 3 -10.17 -24.45 -8.07
CA ILE A 3 -9.75 -23.20 -7.40
C ILE A 3 -9.36 -22.13 -8.43
N LEU A 4 -8.63 -22.49 -9.50
CA LEU A 4 -8.27 -21.57 -10.57
C LEU A 4 -9.49 -21.03 -11.33
N PHE A 5 -10.54 -21.84 -11.46
CA PHE A 5 -11.79 -21.44 -12.11
C PHE A 5 -12.57 -20.44 -11.24
N PHE A 6 -12.59 -20.66 -9.93
CA PHE A 6 -13.25 -19.77 -8.96
C PHE A 6 -12.52 -18.42 -8.86
N GLN A 7 -11.19 -18.41 -8.89
CA GLN A 7 -10.37 -17.21 -8.92
C GLN A 7 -10.60 -16.37 -10.19
N LYS A 8 -10.65 -17.01 -11.36
CA LYS A 8 -10.94 -16.33 -12.63
C LYS A 8 -12.37 -15.79 -12.70
N PHE A 9 -13.33 -16.54 -12.16
CA PHE A 9 -14.73 -16.11 -12.08
C PHE A 9 -14.91 -14.94 -11.11
N PHE A 10 -14.21 -14.94 -9.98
CA PHE A 10 -14.23 -13.84 -9.00
C PHE A 10 -13.60 -12.57 -9.56
N LEU A 11 -12.47 -12.68 -10.28
CA LEU A 11 -11.83 -11.58 -10.99
C LEU A 11 -12.73 -11.02 -12.11
N PHE A 12 -13.41 -11.87 -12.86
CA PHE A 12 -14.34 -11.47 -13.90
C PHE A 12 -15.59 -10.77 -13.32
N PHE A 13 -16.10 -11.27 -12.20
CA PHE A 13 -17.24 -10.65 -11.50
C PHE A 13 -16.87 -9.29 -10.89
N LEU A 14 -15.67 -9.16 -10.31
CA LEU A 14 -15.12 -7.88 -9.84
C LEU A 14 -15.00 -6.88 -11.01
N PHE A 15 -14.50 -7.30 -12.16
CA PHE A 15 -14.37 -6.47 -13.35
C PHE A 15 -15.74 -5.98 -13.86
N PHE A 16 -16.76 -6.83 -13.81
CA PHE A 16 -18.11 -6.49 -14.29
C PHE A 16 -18.86 -5.53 -13.32
N CYS A 17 -18.60 -5.59 -12.03
CA CYS A 17 -19.17 -4.66 -11.04
C CYS A 17 -18.69 -3.21 -11.23
N PHE A 18 -17.54 -2.99 -11.85
CA PHE A 18 -17.02 -1.64 -12.13
C PHE A 18 -17.77 -0.92 -13.28
N PHE A 19 -18.46 -1.63 -14.17
CA PHE A 19 -19.14 -1.03 -15.31
C PHE A 19 -20.61 -0.66 -15.07
N SER A 20 -21.20 -1.03 -13.93
CA SER A 20 -22.61 -0.79 -13.64
C SER A 20 -22.91 0.59 -13.01
N GLY A 21 -21.91 1.43 -12.81
CA GLY A 21 -22.05 2.76 -12.23
C GLY A 21 -22.40 3.81 -13.27
N CYS A 22 -23.67 3.96 -13.63
CA CYS A 22 -24.14 5.21 -14.25
C CYS A 22 -23.93 6.34 -13.24
N ALA A 23 -22.89 7.14 -13.43
CA ALA A 23 -22.68 8.37 -12.68
C ALA A 23 -23.76 9.39 -13.07
N THR A 24 -24.83 9.46 -12.29
CA THR A 24 -25.67 10.66 -12.31
C THR A 24 -24.86 11.78 -11.69
N VAL A 25 -24.37 12.68 -12.53
CA VAL A 25 -23.75 13.93 -12.11
C VAL A 25 -24.81 14.75 -11.36
N ASN A 26 -24.71 14.76 -10.06
CA ASN A 26 -25.55 15.61 -9.21
C ASN A 26 -24.76 16.90 -8.99
N ASN A 27 -25.26 18.03 -9.52
CA ASN A 27 -24.70 19.37 -9.39
C ASN A 27 -24.83 19.90 -7.93
N ASN A 28 -24.27 19.19 -6.96
CA ASN A 28 -24.15 19.70 -5.61
C ASN A 28 -22.88 20.56 -5.50
N VAL A 29 -23.04 21.76 -4.96
CA VAL A 29 -22.09 22.89 -4.88
C VAL A 29 -20.74 22.56 -4.17
N ASN A 30 -20.52 21.34 -3.69
CA ASN A 30 -19.33 20.91 -2.96
C ASN A 30 -18.66 19.64 -3.55
N HIS A 31 -18.87 19.36 -4.84
CA HIS A 31 -18.26 18.19 -5.46
C HIS A 31 -16.81 18.49 -5.91
N ASP A 32 -15.83 17.72 -5.42
CA ASP A 32 -14.45 17.81 -5.90
C ASP A 32 -14.37 17.19 -7.31
N PRO A 33 -13.96 17.93 -8.35
CA PRO A 33 -13.87 17.40 -9.72
C PRO A 33 -12.92 16.21 -9.86
N ARG A 34 -11.96 16.06 -8.92
CA ARG A 34 -11.01 14.95 -8.89
C ARG A 34 -11.61 13.66 -8.33
N ASP A 35 -12.80 13.75 -7.69
CA ASP A 35 -13.52 12.64 -7.08
C ASP A 35 -14.93 12.46 -7.69
N PRO A 36 -15.03 12.12 -8.99
CA PRO A 36 -16.31 11.98 -9.67
C PRO A 36 -17.16 10.82 -9.15
N TRP A 37 -16.54 9.87 -8.45
CA TRP A 37 -17.19 8.68 -7.88
C TRP A 37 -17.37 8.75 -6.37
N GLU A 38 -17.46 9.94 -5.78
CA GLU A 38 -17.52 10.15 -4.33
C GLU A 38 -18.52 9.23 -3.63
N LYS A 39 -19.73 9.04 -4.19
CA LYS A 39 -20.75 8.17 -3.58
C LYS A 39 -20.25 6.72 -3.43
N THR A 40 -19.67 6.16 -4.49
CA THR A 40 -19.10 4.81 -4.50
C THR A 40 -17.88 4.74 -3.60
N ASN A 41 -17.00 5.73 -3.68
CA ASN A 41 -15.80 5.82 -2.85
C ASN A 41 -16.14 5.86 -1.36
N ARG A 42 -17.17 6.60 -0.96
CA ARG A 42 -17.65 6.63 0.44
C ARG A 42 -18.22 5.29 0.91
N VAL A 43 -18.90 4.54 0.06
CA VAL A 43 -19.39 3.19 0.39
C VAL A 43 -18.21 2.25 0.66
N ILE A 44 -17.21 2.25 -0.23
CA ILE A 44 -16.01 1.41 -0.09
C ILE A 44 -15.17 1.88 1.12
N PHE A 45 -15.03 3.19 1.32
CA PHE A 45 -14.36 3.75 2.47
C PHE A 45 -15.01 3.28 3.78
N ASN A 46 -16.33 3.38 3.90
CA ASN A 46 -17.06 2.93 5.09
C ASN A 46 -16.94 1.41 5.30
N PHE A 47 -16.88 0.63 4.22
CA PHE A 47 -16.59 -0.79 4.30
C PHE A 47 -15.18 -1.04 4.86
N ASN A 48 -14.15 -0.38 4.31
CA ASN A 48 -12.78 -0.49 4.80
C ASN A 48 -12.65 -0.09 6.27
N GLU A 49 -13.30 1.02 6.68
CA GLU A 49 -13.33 1.47 8.06
C GLU A 49 -13.98 0.45 9.02
N LYS A 50 -15.05 -0.23 8.57
CA LYS A 50 -15.69 -1.28 9.37
C LYS A 50 -14.78 -2.49 9.51
N VAL A 51 -14.12 -2.90 8.44
CA VAL A 51 -13.17 -4.03 8.46
C VAL A 51 -11.97 -3.68 9.35
N ASP A 52 -11.41 -2.50 9.20
CA ASP A 52 -10.29 -2.04 10.05
C ASP A 52 -10.68 -2.04 11.51
N ARG A 53 -11.74 -1.35 11.87
CA ARG A 53 -12.18 -1.19 13.26
C ARG A 53 -12.53 -2.49 13.96
N ASN A 54 -13.15 -3.43 13.23
CA ASN A 54 -13.67 -4.66 13.84
C ASN A 54 -12.65 -5.82 13.79
N PHE A 55 -11.67 -5.79 12.89
CA PHE A 55 -10.74 -6.88 12.69
C PHE A 55 -9.28 -6.42 12.73
N LEU A 56 -8.86 -5.55 11.80
CA LEU A 56 -7.44 -5.26 11.62
C LEU A 56 -6.87 -4.47 12.80
N LYS A 57 -7.57 -3.45 13.27
CA LYS A 57 -7.14 -2.63 14.41
C LYS A 57 -7.00 -3.44 15.70
N PRO A 58 -7.98 -4.24 16.15
CA PRO A 58 -7.81 -5.09 17.34
C PRO A 58 -6.64 -6.07 17.23
N ILE A 59 -6.41 -6.65 16.04
CA ILE A 59 -5.28 -7.54 15.79
C ILE A 59 -3.96 -6.77 15.89
N ALA A 60 -3.88 -5.57 15.30
CA ALA A 60 -2.69 -4.71 15.35
C ALA A 60 -2.38 -4.24 16.79
N GLU A 61 -3.40 -3.88 17.57
CA GLU A 61 -3.24 -3.55 19.00
C GLU A 61 -2.76 -4.76 19.82
N GLY A 62 -3.30 -5.96 19.53
CA GLY A 62 -2.84 -7.21 20.14
C GLY A 62 -1.39 -7.52 19.79
N TYR A 63 -1.03 -7.38 18.52
CA TYR A 63 0.35 -7.53 18.04
C TYR A 63 1.30 -6.55 18.74
N GLU A 64 0.92 -5.29 18.90
CA GLU A 64 1.73 -4.30 19.59
C GLU A 64 1.92 -4.61 21.08
N LYS A 65 0.91 -5.16 21.74
CA LYS A 65 0.98 -5.53 23.17
C LYS A 65 1.81 -6.79 23.43
N VAL A 66 1.74 -7.78 22.54
CA VAL A 66 2.36 -9.10 22.74
C VAL A 66 3.77 -9.16 22.19
N VAL A 67 4.03 -8.53 21.04
CA VAL A 67 5.31 -8.62 20.35
C VAL A 67 6.23 -7.47 20.81
N PRO A 68 7.42 -7.78 21.37
CA PRO A 68 8.37 -6.76 21.80
C PRO A 68 8.77 -5.82 20.66
N SER A 69 9.01 -4.56 20.98
CA SER A 69 9.29 -3.51 19.97
C SER A 69 10.46 -3.85 19.04
N PHE A 70 11.55 -4.44 19.59
CA PHE A 70 12.70 -4.80 18.77
C PHE A 70 12.38 -5.88 17.72
N VAL A 71 11.44 -6.80 18.02
CA VAL A 71 10.97 -7.82 17.05
C VAL A 71 10.12 -7.15 16.00
N ARG A 72 9.20 -6.25 16.39
CA ARG A 72 8.37 -5.49 15.45
C ARG A 72 9.22 -4.65 14.49
N TYR A 73 10.25 -3.96 15.02
CA TYR A 73 11.22 -3.24 14.17
C TYR A 73 11.95 -4.18 13.20
N GLY A 74 12.31 -5.38 13.63
CA GLY A 74 12.93 -6.37 12.75
C GLY A 74 12.00 -6.83 11.62
N VAL A 75 10.73 -7.09 11.93
CA VAL A 75 9.71 -7.45 10.93
C VAL A 75 9.51 -6.32 9.93
N SER A 76 9.34 -5.11 10.43
CA SER A 76 9.16 -3.91 9.63
C SER A 76 10.35 -3.67 8.70
N ASN A 77 11.57 -3.70 9.24
CA ASN A 77 12.81 -3.53 8.47
C ASN A 77 12.97 -4.61 7.38
N PHE A 78 12.63 -5.86 7.69
CA PHE A 78 12.69 -6.95 6.71
C PHE A 78 11.81 -6.66 5.49
N PHE A 79 10.54 -6.30 5.70
CA PHE A 79 9.65 -5.98 4.59
C PHE A 79 10.05 -4.69 3.87
N MET A 80 10.51 -3.68 4.60
CA MET A 80 11.02 -2.44 4.00
C MET A 80 12.30 -2.67 3.18
N ASN A 81 13.16 -3.58 3.60
CA ASN A 81 14.35 -3.95 2.84
C ASN A 81 14.00 -4.64 1.51
N LEU A 82 12.99 -5.53 1.50
CA LEU A 82 12.48 -6.09 0.25
C LEU A 82 11.88 -5.00 -0.64
N GLY A 83 11.24 -4.00 -0.06
CA GLY A 83 10.75 -2.81 -0.77
C GLY A 83 11.88 -1.98 -1.41
N ASP A 84 13.07 -1.88 -0.78
CA ASP A 84 14.21 -1.17 -1.35
C ASP A 84 14.64 -1.74 -2.71
N LEU A 85 14.48 -3.06 -2.92
CA LEU A 85 14.74 -3.69 -4.22
C LEU A 85 13.77 -3.19 -5.30
N LEU A 86 12.47 -3.12 -4.99
CA LEU A 86 11.48 -2.57 -5.92
C LEU A 86 11.72 -1.09 -6.18
N THR A 87 11.96 -0.31 -5.12
CA THR A 87 12.28 1.12 -5.22
C THR A 87 13.50 1.35 -6.12
N ALA A 88 14.55 0.52 -6.02
CA ALA A 88 15.71 0.63 -6.90
C ALA A 88 15.34 0.41 -8.38
N VAL A 89 14.47 -0.57 -8.67
CA VAL A 89 13.98 -0.82 -10.04
C VAL A 89 13.12 0.35 -10.53
N GLN A 90 12.26 0.89 -9.70
CA GLN A 90 11.39 2.02 -10.07
C GLN A 90 12.22 3.27 -10.38
N HIS A 91 13.19 3.63 -9.52
CA HIS A 91 14.13 4.71 -9.81
C HIS A 91 14.92 4.50 -11.11
N PHE A 92 15.37 3.25 -11.35
CA PHE A 92 16.06 2.92 -12.59
C PHE A 92 15.18 3.18 -13.83
N LEU A 93 13.92 2.75 -13.78
CA LEU A 93 12.94 2.98 -14.87
C LEU A 93 12.66 4.47 -15.08
N GLN A 94 12.73 5.27 -14.01
CA GLN A 94 12.57 6.72 -14.05
C GLN A 94 13.85 7.47 -14.49
N LEU A 95 14.93 6.74 -14.83
CA LEU A 95 16.27 7.26 -15.17
C LEU A 95 16.95 8.01 -14.01
N ASP A 96 16.50 7.82 -12.78
CA ASP A 96 17.13 8.33 -11.58
C ASP A 96 18.16 7.32 -11.04
N PHE A 97 19.30 7.26 -11.72
CA PHE A 97 20.35 6.29 -11.42
C PHE A 97 21.00 6.50 -10.05
N LYS A 98 20.96 7.74 -9.53
CA LYS A 98 21.51 8.04 -8.21
C LYS A 98 20.68 7.36 -7.13
N ASN A 99 19.38 7.63 -7.07
CA ASN A 99 18.49 7.06 -6.06
C ASN A 99 18.28 5.55 -6.29
N SER A 100 18.35 5.07 -7.55
CA SER A 100 18.39 3.65 -7.86
C SER A 100 19.60 2.97 -7.21
N GLY A 101 20.81 3.56 -7.36
CA GLY A 101 22.03 3.06 -6.73
C GLY A 101 22.00 3.11 -5.21
N GLU A 102 21.43 4.17 -4.62
CA GLU A 102 21.24 4.28 -3.18
C GLU A 102 20.29 3.21 -2.64
N SER A 103 19.13 3.00 -3.26
CA SER A 103 18.16 1.98 -2.86
C SER A 103 18.70 0.56 -3.02
N ALA A 104 19.43 0.28 -4.12
CA ALA A 104 20.10 -1.00 -4.32
C ALA A 104 21.18 -1.24 -3.26
N SER A 105 21.97 -0.22 -2.91
CA SER A 105 22.97 -0.29 -1.85
C SER A 105 22.36 -0.57 -0.49
N ARG A 106 21.24 0.08 -0.17
CA ARG A 106 20.46 -0.19 1.04
C ARG A 106 20.06 -1.66 1.12
N PHE A 107 19.44 -2.17 0.04
CA PHE A 107 19.05 -3.58 -0.04
C PHE A 107 20.22 -4.51 0.24
N VAL A 108 21.36 -4.31 -0.41
CA VAL A 108 22.56 -5.17 -0.26
C VAL A 108 23.13 -5.07 1.16
N ILE A 109 23.32 -3.86 1.70
CA ILE A 109 23.88 -3.64 3.04
C ILE A 109 22.97 -4.26 4.11
N ASN A 110 21.68 -3.98 4.03
CA ASN A 110 20.72 -4.49 5.01
C ASN A 110 20.52 -6.01 4.89
N SER A 111 20.57 -6.56 3.68
CA SER A 111 20.46 -8.02 3.49
C SER A 111 21.69 -8.78 3.98
N THR A 112 22.89 -8.18 3.92
CA THR A 112 24.16 -8.81 4.33
C THR A 112 24.51 -8.46 5.78
N ILE A 113 24.87 -7.21 6.05
CA ILE A 113 25.30 -6.74 7.36
C ILE A 113 24.09 -6.61 8.32
N GLY A 114 22.92 -6.24 7.80
CA GLY A 114 21.69 -6.10 8.54
C GLY A 114 20.91 -7.41 8.80
N VAL A 115 21.54 -8.56 8.53
CA VAL A 115 20.97 -9.90 8.76
C VAL A 115 19.63 -10.06 8.06
N LEU A 116 19.65 -10.22 6.73
CA LEU A 116 18.46 -10.35 5.87
C LEU A 116 17.48 -9.15 5.96
N GLY A 117 17.98 -7.97 6.32
CA GLY A 117 17.17 -6.75 6.41
C GLY A 117 16.47 -6.54 7.75
N ILE A 118 16.70 -7.38 8.77
CA ILE A 118 16.14 -7.21 10.11
C ILE A 118 16.63 -5.92 10.76
N SER A 119 17.87 -5.51 10.46
CA SER A 119 18.45 -4.25 10.94
C SER A 119 18.70 -3.28 9.78
N ASP A 120 18.25 -2.03 9.93
CA ASP A 120 18.57 -0.96 8.98
C ASP A 120 19.96 -0.38 9.26
N VAL A 121 20.97 -1.06 8.76
CA VAL A 121 22.38 -0.66 8.87
C VAL A 121 22.72 0.41 7.82
N ALA A 122 22.06 0.36 6.66
CA ALA A 122 22.30 1.32 5.57
C ALA A 122 22.03 2.77 6.00
N SER A 123 20.98 3.02 6.78
CA SER A 123 20.70 4.34 7.34
C SER A 123 21.82 4.85 8.24
N LYS A 124 22.53 3.97 8.97
CA LYS A 124 23.69 4.35 9.80
C LYS A 124 24.90 4.74 8.95
N PHE A 125 24.98 4.25 7.71
CA PHE A 125 26.01 4.66 6.75
C PHE A 125 25.62 5.89 5.93
N GLY A 126 24.47 6.51 6.23
CA GLY A 126 24.04 7.75 5.60
C GLY A 126 23.21 7.56 4.32
N PHE A 127 22.83 6.34 3.96
CA PHE A 127 21.93 6.11 2.83
C PHE A 127 20.49 6.51 3.17
N THR A 128 19.91 7.39 2.36
CA THR A 128 18.55 7.87 2.57
C THR A 128 17.52 6.84 2.09
N LYS A 129 16.47 6.62 2.89
CA LYS A 129 15.33 5.81 2.49
C LYS A 129 14.42 6.61 1.57
N THR A 130 14.19 6.10 0.38
CA THR A 130 13.13 6.57 -0.54
C THR A 130 12.13 5.46 -0.75
N ILE A 131 10.93 5.81 -1.20
CA ILE A 131 9.86 4.85 -1.54
C ILE A 131 9.33 5.25 -2.90
N GLU A 132 9.48 4.34 -3.85
CA GLU A 132 8.93 4.50 -5.21
C GLU A 132 8.07 3.29 -5.56
N ASP A 133 7.02 3.55 -6.31
CA ASP A 133 6.08 2.55 -6.76
C ASP A 133 5.82 2.65 -8.28
N SER A 134 5.15 1.64 -8.83
CA SER A 134 4.79 1.63 -10.24
C SER A 134 3.84 2.75 -10.62
N GLY A 135 3.00 3.24 -9.71
CA GLY A 135 2.11 4.38 -9.95
C GLY A 135 2.89 5.67 -10.18
N GLN A 136 3.92 5.92 -9.37
CA GLN A 136 4.84 7.07 -9.51
C GLN A 136 5.62 6.96 -10.83
N THR A 137 6.13 5.78 -11.14
CA THR A 137 6.84 5.52 -12.41
C THR A 137 5.95 5.75 -13.62
N LEU A 138 4.70 5.30 -13.61
CA LEU A 138 3.73 5.62 -14.66
C LEU A 138 3.48 7.13 -14.77
N GLY A 139 3.51 7.84 -13.64
CA GLY A 139 3.41 9.30 -13.60
C GLY A 139 4.59 9.98 -14.32
N THR A 140 5.82 9.54 -14.09
CA THR A 140 7.01 10.09 -14.76
C THR A 140 7.00 9.81 -16.27
N PHE A 141 6.33 8.75 -16.71
CA PHE A 141 6.09 8.47 -18.14
C PHE A 141 4.95 9.32 -18.75
N GLY A 142 4.37 10.25 -17.98
CA GLY A 142 3.34 11.17 -18.45
C GLY A 142 1.92 10.62 -18.36
N ILE A 143 1.70 9.48 -17.67
CA ILE A 143 0.36 8.95 -17.44
C ILE A 143 -0.31 9.76 -16.34
N ASN A 144 -1.41 10.42 -16.65
CA ASN A 144 -2.19 11.19 -15.69
C ASN A 144 -2.71 10.31 -14.56
N GLN A 145 -2.78 10.88 -13.36
CA GLN A 145 -3.28 10.20 -12.16
C GLN A 145 -4.70 9.64 -12.35
N GLY A 146 -5.54 10.35 -13.12
CA GLY A 146 -6.95 10.02 -13.30
C GLY A 146 -7.79 10.33 -12.06
N PRO A 147 -9.06 9.91 -12.05
CA PRO A 147 -9.96 10.11 -10.93
C PRO A 147 -9.49 9.45 -9.65
N TYR A 148 -9.84 10.07 -8.52
CA TYR A 148 -9.68 9.47 -7.20
C TYR A 148 -10.57 8.25 -7.03
N VAL A 149 -10.06 7.18 -6.47
CA VAL A 149 -10.77 5.95 -6.16
C VAL A 149 -10.41 5.45 -4.77
N VAL A 150 -11.34 4.83 -4.08
CA VAL A 150 -11.05 4.06 -2.87
C VAL A 150 -11.10 2.58 -3.23
N LEU A 151 -9.99 1.88 -3.00
CA LEU A 151 -9.89 0.44 -3.29
C LEU A 151 -10.33 -0.37 -2.05
N PRO A 152 -11.12 -1.45 -2.24
CA PRO A 152 -11.43 -2.37 -1.15
C PRO A 152 -10.14 -2.90 -0.51
N PHE A 153 -10.02 -2.82 0.81
CA PHE A 153 -8.87 -3.21 1.64
C PHE A 153 -7.60 -2.37 1.45
N PHE A 154 -7.38 -1.75 0.28
CA PHE A 154 -6.15 -0.98 -0.02
C PHE A 154 -6.28 0.53 0.27
N GLY A 155 -7.51 1.01 0.50
CA GLY A 155 -7.77 2.40 0.85
C GLY A 155 -7.65 3.39 -0.32
N PRO A 156 -7.24 4.65 -0.05
CA PRO A 156 -7.18 5.73 -1.03
C PRO A 156 -6.19 5.43 -2.16
N SER A 157 -6.59 5.78 -3.37
CA SER A 157 -5.81 5.57 -4.59
C SER A 157 -6.32 6.50 -5.71
N SER A 158 -5.67 6.45 -6.84
CA SER A 158 -6.17 6.93 -8.12
C SER A 158 -6.29 5.76 -9.10
N VAL A 159 -6.87 5.99 -10.25
CA VAL A 159 -6.94 4.96 -11.31
C VAL A 159 -5.52 4.51 -11.68
N ARG A 160 -4.60 5.45 -11.96
CA ARG A 160 -3.20 5.15 -12.28
C ARG A 160 -2.51 4.35 -11.15
N ASP A 161 -2.62 4.85 -9.93
CA ASP A 161 -1.91 4.25 -8.79
C ASP A 161 -2.52 2.91 -8.39
N GLY A 162 -3.82 2.70 -8.66
CA GLY A 162 -4.47 1.39 -8.53
C GLY A 162 -3.87 0.35 -9.47
N PHE A 163 -3.61 0.72 -10.73
CA PHE A 163 -2.86 -0.13 -11.68
C PHE A 163 -1.42 -0.33 -11.22
N GLY A 164 -0.74 0.71 -10.73
CA GLY A 164 0.59 0.62 -10.16
C GLY A 164 0.66 -0.40 -9.01
N LYS A 165 -0.27 -0.33 -8.05
CA LYS A 165 -0.36 -1.30 -6.95
C LYS A 165 -0.55 -2.73 -7.44
N ALA A 166 -1.32 -2.95 -8.51
CA ALA A 166 -1.48 -4.27 -9.09
C ALA A 166 -0.17 -4.80 -9.70
N ILE A 167 0.60 -3.95 -10.39
CA ILE A 167 1.92 -4.30 -10.90
C ILE A 167 2.87 -4.62 -9.73
N ASP A 168 2.95 -3.75 -8.71
CA ASP A 168 3.82 -3.94 -7.55
C ASP A 168 3.52 -5.26 -6.82
N TYR A 169 2.24 -5.62 -6.70
CA TYR A 169 1.84 -6.90 -6.11
C TYR A 169 2.33 -8.11 -6.95
N MET A 170 2.29 -8.00 -8.29
CA MET A 170 2.75 -9.08 -9.19
C MET A 170 4.25 -9.29 -9.14
N VAL A 171 5.02 -8.21 -8.94
CA VAL A 171 6.49 -8.24 -8.91
C VAL A 171 7.07 -8.23 -7.48
N ASP A 172 6.22 -8.32 -6.45
CA ASP A 172 6.64 -8.29 -5.06
C ASP A 172 7.70 -9.38 -4.77
N PRO A 173 8.90 -8.98 -4.29
CA PRO A 173 9.99 -9.93 -4.05
C PRO A 173 9.63 -11.02 -3.04
N PHE A 174 8.87 -10.69 -1.99
CA PHE A 174 8.44 -11.65 -1.00
C PHE A 174 7.58 -12.76 -1.63
N ASN A 175 6.61 -12.36 -2.46
CA ASN A 175 5.73 -13.30 -3.16
C ASN A 175 6.48 -14.15 -4.19
N SER A 176 7.58 -13.62 -4.74
CA SER A 176 8.43 -14.31 -5.72
C SER A 176 9.37 -15.32 -5.07
N ILE A 177 9.91 -15.01 -3.89
CA ILE A 177 10.87 -15.85 -3.15
C ILE A 177 10.16 -16.96 -2.39
N VAL A 178 9.06 -16.65 -1.69
CA VAL A 178 8.33 -17.62 -0.86
C VAL A 178 7.41 -18.46 -1.74
N LYS A 179 7.79 -19.71 -1.99
CA LYS A 179 7.04 -20.63 -2.86
C LYS A 179 5.88 -21.30 -2.16
N ASP A 180 6.01 -21.54 -0.85
CA ASP A 180 4.96 -22.12 -0.05
C ASP A 180 3.79 -21.14 0.12
N GLU A 181 2.58 -21.58 -0.22
CA GLU A 181 1.39 -20.73 -0.26
C GLU A 181 0.93 -20.32 1.14
N GLU A 182 1.03 -21.20 2.12
CA GLU A 182 0.63 -20.93 3.49
C GLU A 182 1.60 -19.93 4.14
N MET A 183 2.91 -20.14 3.96
CA MET A 183 3.95 -19.23 4.46
C MET A 183 3.84 -17.85 3.80
N ARG A 184 3.60 -17.79 2.49
CA ARG A 184 3.41 -16.54 1.76
C ARG A 184 2.19 -15.78 2.25
N THR A 185 1.08 -16.48 2.47
CA THR A 185 -0.15 -15.88 3.00
C THR A 185 0.07 -15.35 4.43
N ALA A 186 0.66 -16.15 5.30
CA ALA A 186 0.97 -15.75 6.66
C ALA A 186 1.91 -14.53 6.71
N GLY A 187 2.94 -14.51 5.88
CA GLY A 187 3.87 -13.38 5.79
C GLY A 187 3.20 -12.10 5.29
N ASN A 188 2.33 -12.19 4.28
CA ASN A 188 1.57 -11.03 3.81
C ASN A 188 0.57 -10.52 4.88
N LEU A 189 -0.08 -11.41 5.62
CA LEU A 189 -0.93 -11.01 6.74
C LEU A 189 -0.12 -10.34 7.86
N LEU A 190 1.06 -10.88 8.19
CA LEU A 190 1.97 -10.27 9.16
C LEU A 190 2.39 -8.87 8.70
N ARG A 191 2.76 -8.69 7.42
CA ARG A 191 3.09 -7.37 6.84
C ARG A 191 1.95 -6.37 7.02
N VAL A 192 0.70 -6.79 6.75
CA VAL A 192 -0.48 -5.92 6.89
C VAL A 192 -0.69 -5.53 8.36
N VAL A 193 -0.60 -6.48 9.29
CA VAL A 193 -0.76 -6.23 10.73
C VAL A 193 0.36 -5.34 11.27
N ASP A 194 1.61 -5.61 10.89
CA ASP A 194 2.77 -4.80 11.29
C ASP A 194 2.64 -3.36 10.79
N THR A 195 2.33 -3.19 9.49
CA THR A 195 2.08 -1.87 8.90
C THR A 195 0.96 -1.14 9.64
N ARG A 196 -0.17 -1.80 9.93
CA ARG A 196 -1.29 -1.19 10.64
C ARG A 196 -0.91 -0.77 12.06
N SER A 197 -0.09 -1.57 12.74
CA SER A 197 0.36 -1.25 14.11
C SER A 197 1.17 0.05 14.17
N GLN A 198 1.95 0.36 13.14
CA GLN A 198 2.73 1.60 13.05
C GLN A 198 1.85 2.86 12.92
N TYR A 199 0.62 2.72 12.41
CA TYR A 199 -0.31 3.84 12.24
C TYR A 199 -1.25 4.05 13.44
N LEU A 200 -1.22 3.22 14.49
CA LEU A 200 -2.14 3.35 15.64
C LEU A 200 -1.99 4.70 16.36
N SER A 201 -0.77 5.17 16.57
CA SER A 201 -0.52 6.47 17.21
C SER A 201 -0.87 7.66 16.31
N ALA A 202 -0.58 7.57 15.02
CA ALA A 202 -0.91 8.63 14.07
C ALA A 202 -2.41 8.78 13.85
N GLU A 203 -3.16 7.68 13.89
CA GLU A 203 -4.63 7.69 13.79
C GLU A 203 -5.29 8.52 14.90
N GLN A 204 -4.80 8.41 16.13
CA GLN A 204 -5.33 9.18 17.27
C GLN A 204 -5.16 10.69 17.07
N ALA A 205 -3.99 11.11 16.55
CA ALA A 205 -3.72 12.51 16.24
C ALA A 205 -4.60 13.02 15.08
N PHE A 206 -4.77 12.20 14.03
CA PHE A 206 -5.58 12.57 12.87
C PHE A 206 -7.09 12.65 13.19
N ALA A 207 -7.60 11.73 14.02
CA ALA A 207 -9.01 11.70 14.42
C ALA A 207 -9.42 12.97 15.17
N ALA A 208 -8.51 13.64 15.86
CA ALA A 208 -8.78 14.89 16.56
C ALA A 208 -8.92 16.11 15.63
N LEU A 209 -8.45 16.01 14.37
CA LEU A 209 -8.36 17.13 13.44
C LEU A 209 -9.41 17.11 12.31
N ALA A 210 -9.97 15.96 11.97
CA ALA A 210 -10.82 15.80 10.80
C ALA A 210 -12.33 15.77 11.16
N PHE A 211 -13.07 16.79 10.68
CA PHE A 211 -14.53 16.83 10.81
C PHE A 211 -15.23 15.77 9.94
N ASP A 212 -14.72 15.53 8.72
CA ASP A 212 -15.12 14.43 7.82
C ASP A 212 -13.86 13.62 7.45
N LYS A 213 -13.76 12.43 8.02
CA LYS A 213 -12.58 11.56 7.83
C LYS A 213 -12.34 11.20 6.36
N TYR A 214 -13.43 10.96 5.60
CA TYR A 214 -13.31 10.68 4.16
C TYR A 214 -12.68 11.85 3.39
N VAL A 215 -13.22 13.05 3.59
CA VAL A 215 -12.73 14.27 2.93
C VAL A 215 -11.30 14.57 3.36
N GLY A 216 -10.97 14.41 4.64
CA GLY A 216 -9.62 14.61 5.16
C GLY A 216 -8.60 13.68 4.48
N ILE A 217 -8.91 12.39 4.40
CA ILE A 217 -8.03 11.39 3.76
C ILE A 217 -7.94 11.61 2.26
N ARG A 218 -9.06 11.89 1.57
CA ARG A 218 -9.06 12.23 0.14
C ARG A 218 -8.16 13.43 -0.13
N ASN A 219 -8.31 14.51 0.61
CA ASN A 219 -7.54 15.73 0.40
C ASN A 219 -6.05 15.52 0.70
N ALA A 220 -5.71 14.76 1.73
CA ALA A 220 -4.33 14.39 2.02
C ALA A 220 -3.69 13.55 0.92
N TYR A 221 -4.47 12.68 0.25
CA TYR A 221 -4.00 11.89 -0.88
C TYR A 221 -3.80 12.71 -2.16
N LEU A 222 -4.67 13.71 -2.37
CA LEU A 222 -4.68 14.55 -3.60
C LEU A 222 -3.79 15.80 -3.48
N ALA A 223 -3.20 16.07 -2.30
CA ALA A 223 -2.29 17.21 -2.07
C ALA A 223 -0.94 16.97 -2.73
#